data_3db4072e6d86599dad4ec740b424dd08
#
_entry.id   3db4072e6d86599dad4ec740b424dd08
#
_cell.length_a   1.000
_cell.length_b   1.000
_cell.length_c   1.000
_cell.angle_alpha   90.00
_cell.angle_beta   90.00
_cell.angle_gamma   90.00
#
_symmetry.space_group_name_H-M   'P 1'
#
loop_
_entity.id
_entity.type
_entity.pdbx_description
1 polymer ?
#
loop_
_entity_poly.entity_id
_entity_poly.type
_entity_poly.pdbx_seq_one_letter_code
_entity_poly.pdbx_strand_id
1 'polypeptide(L)'
;SSAASDVYKRQFVDRGFHHQFYLIETLTQEVFKAEKKAYEKVIRMISHEVNNTTAGITSTLDTLESTFSGMEDMEDVCEVLRVSIERCYSMSHFITNFADVVRIPEPQSRPQELNQVVSACKRFMETVCQNRNIEIVMDLSEESPVVNLDNSLFEQVLVNIIKNAAESIDRDGKIYIRTTVRPTCLEIADTGKGIDKETETKLFSPFFSTKPNGQGIGLIFIREVLLKHDCRFSLRSYADGLTRFKIWFC
;
A
#
# COMPACT_ATOMS: atom_id res chain seq x y z
N SER A 1 -22.41 -12.10 15.84
CA SER A 1 -22.42 -13.23 14.88
C SER A 1 -21.74 -14.42 15.54
N SER A 2 -22.51 -15.49 15.75
CA SER A 2 -22.09 -16.73 16.39
C SER A 2 -21.18 -17.48 15.42
N ALA A 3 -19.91 -17.66 15.78
CA ALA A 3 -19.04 -18.62 15.09
C ALA A 3 -19.58 -20.03 15.38
N ALA A 4 -19.91 -20.78 14.35
CA ALA A 4 -20.23 -22.19 14.47
C ALA A 4 -18.93 -22.92 14.84
N SER A 5 -18.88 -23.45 16.05
CA SER A 5 -17.78 -24.28 16.52
C SER A 5 -18.26 -25.73 16.49
N ASP A 6 -17.57 -26.59 15.73
CA ASP A 6 -17.77 -28.02 15.86
C ASP A 6 -17.11 -28.50 17.15
N VAL A 7 -17.91 -29.06 18.05
CA VAL A 7 -17.45 -29.58 19.34
C VAL A 7 -17.42 -31.10 19.24
N TYR A 8 -16.23 -31.67 19.17
CA TYR A 8 -16.04 -33.12 19.23
C TYR A 8 -15.86 -33.55 20.68
N LYS A 9 -16.79 -34.36 21.16
CA LYS A 9 -16.73 -34.98 22.51
C LYS A 9 -16.12 -36.37 22.36
N ARG A 10 -14.99 -36.62 23.02
CA ARG A 10 -14.42 -37.96 23.16
C ARG A 10 -14.18 -38.32 24.62
N GLN A 11 -14.16 -39.59 24.91
CA GLN A 11 -13.84 -40.14 26.22
C GLN A 11 -12.58 -41.00 26.12
N PHE A 12 -11.73 -40.91 27.11
CA PHE A 12 -10.63 -41.85 27.30
C PHE A 12 -10.63 -42.31 28.75
N VAL A 13 -10.09 -43.51 29.01
CA VAL A 13 -10.01 -44.10 30.33
C VAL A 13 -8.55 -44.04 30.77
N ASP A 14 -8.28 -43.37 31.88
CA ASP A 14 -6.98 -43.39 32.54
C ASP A 14 -7.18 -43.93 33.97
N ARG A 15 -6.40 -45.00 34.32
CA ARG A 15 -6.43 -45.68 35.63
C ARG A 15 -7.84 -46.05 36.13
N GLY A 16 -8.74 -46.43 35.19
CA GLY A 16 -10.09 -46.81 35.49
C GLY A 16 -11.10 -45.65 35.62
N PHE A 17 -10.66 -44.42 35.45
CA PHE A 17 -11.54 -43.26 35.47
C PHE A 17 -11.84 -42.79 34.04
N HIS A 18 -13.11 -42.44 33.81
CA HIS A 18 -13.55 -41.89 32.54
C HIS A 18 -13.33 -40.38 32.50
N HIS A 19 -12.45 -39.94 31.63
CA HIS A 19 -12.21 -38.52 31.36
C HIS A 19 -12.90 -38.12 30.08
N GLN A 20 -13.60 -36.97 30.12
CA GLN A 20 -14.18 -36.35 28.93
C GLN A 20 -13.28 -35.20 28.49
N PHE A 21 -12.95 -35.14 27.20
CA PHE A 21 -12.34 -33.95 26.65
C PHE A 21 -13.15 -33.45 25.46
N TYR A 22 -13.14 -32.14 25.30
CA TYR A 22 -13.82 -31.45 24.22
C TYR A 22 -12.78 -30.84 23.31
N LEU A 23 -12.75 -31.27 22.06
CA LEU A 23 -11.99 -30.60 21.00
C LEU A 23 -12.91 -29.55 20.38
N ILE A 24 -12.59 -28.27 20.58
CA ILE A 24 -13.29 -27.15 19.94
C ILE A 24 -12.45 -26.73 18.75
N GLU A 25 -12.85 -27.16 17.57
CA GLU A 25 -12.21 -26.72 16.33
C GLU A 25 -12.96 -25.48 15.81
N THR A 26 -12.28 -24.36 15.76
CA THR A 26 -12.87 -23.14 15.21
C THR A 26 -12.75 -23.19 13.69
N LEU A 27 -13.85 -23.40 12.99
CA LEU A 27 -14.02 -23.20 11.55
C LEU A 27 -13.71 -21.75 11.09
N THR A 28 -13.28 -20.90 12.03
CA THR A 28 -13.09 -19.46 11.81
C THR A 28 -12.08 -19.15 10.73
N GLN A 29 -11.03 -19.94 10.57
CA GLN A 29 -10.02 -19.67 9.55
C GLN A 29 -10.49 -20.04 8.14
N GLU A 30 -11.19 -21.15 7.97
CA GLU A 30 -11.69 -21.57 6.65
C GLU A 30 -12.85 -20.68 6.18
N VAL A 31 -13.76 -20.34 7.07
CA VAL A 31 -14.85 -19.39 6.78
C VAL A 31 -14.26 -18.02 6.45
N PHE A 32 -13.28 -17.54 7.20
CA PHE A 32 -12.63 -16.26 6.93
C PHE A 32 -11.88 -16.27 5.58
N LYS A 33 -11.21 -17.37 5.23
CA LYS A 33 -10.57 -17.53 3.92
C LYS A 33 -11.59 -17.59 2.78
N ALA A 34 -12.73 -18.25 3.00
CA ALA A 34 -13.80 -18.34 2.00
C ALA A 34 -14.48 -16.97 1.79
N GLU A 35 -14.78 -16.26 2.87
CA GLU A 35 -15.31 -14.89 2.81
C GLU A 35 -14.32 -13.95 2.09
N LYS A 36 -13.02 -14.00 2.45
CA LYS A 36 -11.99 -13.21 1.79
C LYS A 36 -11.95 -13.47 0.28
N LYS A 37 -11.94 -14.74 -0.14
CA LYS A 37 -11.97 -15.11 -1.57
C LYS A 37 -13.24 -14.62 -2.28
N ALA A 38 -14.40 -14.66 -1.60
CA ALA A 38 -15.63 -14.13 -2.14
C ALA A 38 -15.55 -12.61 -2.33
N TYR A 39 -15.03 -11.88 -1.34
CA TYR A 39 -14.78 -10.44 -1.45
C TYR A 39 -13.81 -10.10 -2.59
N GLU A 40 -12.69 -10.81 -2.69
CA GLU A 40 -11.73 -10.63 -3.78
C GLU A 40 -12.36 -10.82 -5.16
N LYS A 41 -13.26 -11.81 -5.30
CA LYS A 41 -13.98 -12.06 -6.56
C LYS A 41 -14.96 -10.92 -6.88
N VAL A 42 -15.70 -10.43 -5.88
CA VAL A 42 -16.65 -9.33 -6.04
C VAL A 42 -15.92 -8.03 -6.40
N ILE A 43 -14.84 -7.71 -5.70
CA ILE A 43 -14.03 -6.52 -5.99
C ILE A 43 -13.43 -6.59 -7.40
N ARG A 44 -12.99 -7.78 -7.85
CA ARG A 44 -12.52 -7.97 -9.22
C ARG A 44 -13.61 -7.65 -10.25
N MET A 45 -14.80 -8.18 -10.04
CA MET A 45 -15.92 -7.98 -10.95
C MET A 45 -16.32 -6.50 -11.00
N ILE A 46 -16.42 -5.85 -9.83
CA ILE A 46 -16.71 -4.41 -9.74
C ILE A 46 -15.62 -3.60 -10.44
N SER A 47 -14.34 -3.93 -10.23
CA SER A 47 -13.22 -3.20 -10.85
C SER A 47 -13.25 -3.32 -12.37
N HIS A 48 -13.53 -4.49 -12.92
CA HIS A 48 -13.67 -4.69 -14.36
C HIS A 48 -14.86 -3.89 -14.92
N GLU A 49 -16.00 -3.94 -14.26
CA GLU A 49 -17.22 -3.25 -14.71
C GLU A 49 -17.07 -1.73 -14.65
N VAL A 50 -16.51 -1.21 -13.54
CA VAL A 50 -16.24 0.22 -13.40
C VAL A 50 -15.23 0.70 -14.44
N ASN A 51 -14.13 -0.03 -14.65
CA ASN A 51 -13.13 0.35 -15.64
C ASN A 51 -13.69 0.32 -17.07
N ASN A 52 -14.49 -0.68 -17.41
CA ASN A 52 -15.14 -0.77 -18.73
C ASN A 52 -16.12 0.40 -18.95
N THR A 53 -16.96 0.69 -17.96
CA THR A 53 -17.92 1.81 -18.01
C THR A 53 -17.19 3.14 -18.12
N THR A 54 -16.15 3.35 -17.30
CA THR A 54 -15.36 4.58 -17.31
C THR A 54 -14.62 4.76 -18.62
N ALA A 55 -14.08 3.69 -19.21
CA ALA A 55 -13.42 3.74 -20.52
C ALA A 55 -14.42 4.15 -21.64
N GLY A 56 -15.65 3.64 -21.60
CA GLY A 56 -16.70 4.04 -22.54
C GLY A 56 -17.06 5.53 -22.42
N ILE A 57 -17.22 6.01 -21.17
CA ILE A 57 -17.51 7.43 -20.91
C ILE A 57 -16.34 8.30 -21.39
N THR A 58 -15.10 7.94 -21.06
CA THR A 58 -13.89 8.68 -21.46
C THR A 58 -13.80 8.77 -22.98
N SER A 59 -13.98 7.66 -23.70
CA SER A 59 -13.96 7.66 -25.17
C SER A 59 -15.02 8.59 -25.78
N THR A 60 -16.21 8.66 -25.17
CA THR A 60 -17.27 9.57 -25.62
C THR A 60 -16.89 11.04 -25.38
N LEU A 61 -16.33 11.33 -24.18
CA LEU A 61 -15.88 12.68 -23.84
C LEU A 61 -14.72 13.15 -24.71
N ASP A 62 -13.74 12.27 -25.00
CA ASP A 62 -12.61 12.53 -25.90
C ASP A 62 -13.09 12.85 -27.32
N THR A 63 -14.12 12.12 -27.79
CA THR A 63 -14.74 12.38 -29.10
C THR A 63 -15.42 13.75 -29.14
N LEU A 64 -16.13 14.11 -28.08
CA LEU A 64 -16.77 15.41 -27.97
C LEU A 64 -15.75 16.55 -27.88
N GLU A 65 -14.71 16.38 -27.05
CA GLU A 65 -13.62 17.36 -26.92
C GLU A 65 -12.93 17.58 -28.25
N SER A 66 -12.60 16.50 -28.96
CA SER A 66 -11.99 16.58 -30.30
C SER A 66 -12.91 17.26 -31.33
N THR A 67 -14.22 17.07 -31.22
CA THR A 67 -15.22 17.66 -32.14
C THR A 67 -15.37 19.16 -31.90
N PHE A 68 -15.35 19.60 -30.65
CA PHE A 68 -15.50 20.99 -30.27
C PHE A 68 -14.19 21.78 -30.28
N SER A 69 -13.05 21.07 -30.25
CA SER A 69 -11.73 21.68 -30.28
C SER A 69 -11.53 22.43 -31.60
N GLY A 70 -11.37 23.74 -31.52
CA GLY A 70 -11.21 24.62 -32.70
C GLY A 70 -12.52 25.26 -33.23
N MET A 71 -13.65 25.03 -32.57
CA MET A 71 -14.88 25.79 -32.84
C MET A 71 -14.86 27.09 -32.01
N GLU A 72 -15.32 28.20 -32.64
CA GLU A 72 -15.48 29.48 -31.94
C GLU A 72 -16.46 29.34 -30.77
N ASP A 73 -16.18 29.97 -29.64
CA ASP A 73 -17.00 29.98 -28.41
C ASP A 73 -17.15 28.62 -27.69
N MET A 74 -16.34 27.59 -27.98
CA MET A 74 -16.40 26.28 -27.32
C MET A 74 -15.26 26.01 -26.34
N GLU A 75 -14.41 26.97 -26.03
CA GLU A 75 -13.26 26.81 -25.14
C GLU A 75 -13.68 26.36 -23.74
N ASP A 76 -14.70 26.99 -23.16
CA ASP A 76 -15.23 26.63 -21.83
C ASP A 76 -15.80 25.19 -21.81
N VAL A 77 -16.44 24.77 -22.90
CA VAL A 77 -16.97 23.41 -23.03
C VAL A 77 -15.84 22.40 -23.10
N CYS A 78 -14.80 22.68 -23.86
CA CYS A 78 -13.60 21.82 -23.93
C CYS A 78 -12.89 21.71 -22.59
N GLU A 79 -12.81 22.79 -21.80
CA GLU A 79 -12.23 22.75 -20.46
C GLU A 79 -13.05 21.85 -19.52
N VAL A 80 -14.37 21.97 -19.53
CA VAL A 80 -15.25 21.08 -18.72
C VAL A 80 -15.11 19.62 -19.16
N LEU A 81 -15.00 19.33 -20.44
CA LEU A 81 -14.77 17.98 -20.96
C LEU A 81 -13.42 17.42 -20.47
N ARG A 82 -12.33 18.19 -20.55
CA ARG A 82 -11.02 17.79 -20.04
C ARG A 82 -11.04 17.46 -18.54
N VAL A 83 -11.65 18.31 -17.75
CA VAL A 83 -11.83 18.05 -16.30
C VAL A 83 -12.61 16.75 -16.07
N SER A 84 -13.66 16.51 -16.87
CA SER A 84 -14.46 15.28 -16.77
C SER A 84 -13.65 14.03 -17.15
N ILE A 85 -12.84 14.10 -18.19
CA ILE A 85 -11.92 13.04 -18.63
C ILE A 85 -10.91 12.73 -17.53
N GLU A 86 -10.26 13.73 -16.93
CA GLU A 86 -9.34 13.55 -15.81
C GLU A 86 -10.00 12.88 -14.60
N ARG A 87 -11.26 13.22 -14.31
CA ARG A 87 -12.03 12.55 -13.26
C ARG A 87 -12.31 11.09 -13.55
N CYS A 88 -12.59 10.73 -14.79
CA CYS A 88 -12.77 9.35 -15.23
C CYS A 88 -11.47 8.55 -15.07
N TYR A 89 -10.32 9.08 -15.48
CA TYR A 89 -9.03 8.45 -15.27
C TYR A 89 -8.72 8.28 -13.79
N SER A 90 -8.97 9.29 -12.97
CA SER A 90 -8.77 9.24 -11.52
C SER A 90 -9.61 8.13 -10.88
N MET A 91 -10.86 7.94 -11.32
CA MET A 91 -11.74 6.87 -10.85
C MET A 91 -11.24 5.49 -11.26
N SER A 92 -10.80 5.29 -12.50
CA SER A 92 -10.21 4.03 -12.97
C SER A 92 -8.97 3.66 -12.18
N HIS A 93 -8.07 4.61 -11.95
CA HIS A 93 -6.89 4.39 -11.11
C HIS A 93 -7.24 4.05 -9.67
N PHE A 94 -8.23 4.74 -9.10
CA PHE A 94 -8.70 4.44 -7.74
C PHE A 94 -9.20 3.00 -7.60
N ILE A 95 -10.07 2.56 -8.49
CA ILE A 95 -10.66 1.22 -8.46
C ILE A 95 -9.58 0.14 -8.69
N THR A 96 -8.64 0.38 -9.60
CA THR A 96 -7.53 -0.54 -9.86
C THR A 96 -6.64 -0.69 -8.64
N ASN A 97 -6.19 0.41 -8.05
CA ASN A 97 -5.35 0.41 -6.86
C ASN A 97 -6.06 -0.23 -5.65
N PHE A 98 -7.37 0.00 -5.50
CA PHE A 98 -8.16 -0.63 -4.45
C PHE A 98 -8.24 -2.15 -4.62
N ALA A 99 -8.47 -2.61 -5.86
CA ALA A 99 -8.48 -4.04 -6.17
C ALA A 99 -7.14 -4.71 -5.87
N ASP A 100 -6.03 -4.02 -6.12
CA ASP A 100 -4.68 -4.52 -5.87
C ASP A 100 -4.42 -4.70 -4.37
N VAL A 101 -4.87 -3.76 -3.52
CA VAL A 101 -4.76 -3.90 -2.05
C VAL A 101 -5.57 -5.08 -1.53
N VAL A 102 -6.79 -5.28 -2.05
CA VAL A 102 -7.63 -6.43 -1.62
C VAL A 102 -7.02 -7.77 -2.04
N ARG A 103 -6.19 -7.77 -3.09
CA ARG A 103 -5.60 -8.97 -3.70
C ARG A 103 -4.15 -9.25 -3.33
N ILE A 104 -3.56 -8.53 -2.37
CA ILE A 104 -2.16 -8.78 -1.99
C ILE A 104 -1.98 -10.28 -1.73
N PRO A 105 -1.18 -10.99 -2.55
CA PRO A 105 -0.99 -12.43 -2.40
C PRO A 105 -0.26 -12.78 -1.11
N GLU A 106 -0.24 -14.05 -0.77
CA GLU A 106 0.65 -14.51 0.29
C GLU A 106 2.11 -14.37 -0.17
N PRO A 107 2.99 -13.74 0.63
CA PRO A 107 4.37 -13.48 0.24
C PRO A 107 5.15 -14.78 -0.05
N GLN A 108 5.91 -14.78 -1.12
CA GLN A 108 6.90 -15.81 -1.37
C GLN A 108 8.26 -15.36 -0.81
N SER A 109 8.34 -15.30 0.52
CA SER A 109 9.52 -14.78 1.22
C SER A 109 10.75 -15.66 1.00
N ARG A 110 11.90 -15.02 0.68
CA ARG A 110 13.20 -15.64 0.52
C ARG A 110 14.25 -14.75 1.17
N PRO A 111 15.40 -15.30 1.60
CA PRO A 111 16.52 -14.50 2.07
C PRO A 111 16.95 -13.49 1.00
N GLN A 112 16.96 -12.20 1.34
CA GLN A 112 17.36 -11.10 0.48
C GLN A 112 18.34 -10.18 1.20
N GLU A 113 19.33 -9.67 0.50
CA GLU A 113 20.20 -8.62 1.01
C GLU A 113 19.49 -7.26 0.95
N LEU A 114 19.13 -6.72 2.10
CA LEU A 114 18.32 -5.50 2.19
C LEU A 114 18.96 -4.32 1.45
N ASN A 115 20.29 -4.15 1.53
CA ASN A 115 20.99 -3.06 0.85
C ASN A 115 20.88 -3.14 -0.67
N GLN A 116 20.83 -4.34 -1.25
CA GLN A 116 20.66 -4.53 -2.70
C GLN A 116 19.25 -4.14 -3.14
N VAL A 117 18.23 -4.57 -2.40
CA VAL A 117 16.82 -4.24 -2.67
C VAL A 117 16.60 -2.72 -2.61
N VAL A 118 17.11 -2.08 -1.56
CA VAL A 118 17.01 -0.62 -1.38
C VAL A 118 17.75 0.14 -2.49
N SER A 119 18.94 -0.32 -2.88
CA SER A 119 19.74 0.30 -3.95
C SER A 119 19.07 0.18 -5.32
N ALA A 120 18.40 -0.95 -5.60
CA ALA A 120 17.61 -1.12 -6.82
C ALA A 120 16.43 -0.15 -6.85
N CYS A 121 15.71 -0.02 -5.74
CA CYS A 121 14.59 0.90 -5.60
C CYS A 121 15.03 2.38 -5.76
N LYS A 122 16.18 2.77 -5.17
CA LYS A 122 16.76 4.11 -5.38
C LYS A 122 16.93 4.43 -6.86
N ARG A 123 17.57 3.52 -7.61
CA ARG A 123 17.79 3.72 -9.07
C ARG A 123 16.48 3.91 -9.83
N PHE A 124 15.45 3.14 -9.47
CA PHE A 124 14.14 3.26 -10.11
C PHE A 124 13.49 4.63 -9.82
N MET A 125 13.60 5.13 -8.59
CA MET A 125 12.98 6.39 -8.16
C MET A 125 13.82 7.64 -8.47
N GLU A 126 15.07 7.47 -8.91
CA GLU A 126 16.02 8.57 -9.08
C GLU A 126 15.51 9.64 -10.05
N THR A 127 15.00 9.25 -11.21
CA THR A 127 14.46 10.20 -12.21
C THR A 127 13.27 10.99 -11.66
N VAL A 128 12.37 10.31 -10.92
CA VAL A 128 11.19 10.97 -10.31
C VAL A 128 11.62 12.01 -9.28
N CYS A 129 12.62 11.69 -8.47
CA CYS A 129 13.14 12.60 -7.45
C CYS A 129 13.94 13.76 -8.09
N GLN A 130 14.79 13.48 -9.08
CA GLN A 130 15.56 14.50 -9.79
C GLN A 130 14.68 15.55 -10.47
N ASN A 131 13.58 15.15 -11.12
CA ASN A 131 12.63 16.07 -11.75
C ASN A 131 11.99 17.07 -10.76
N ARG A 132 12.05 16.77 -9.45
CA ARG A 132 11.57 17.61 -8.37
C ARG A 132 12.71 18.27 -7.58
N ASN A 133 13.95 18.13 -8.03
CA ASN A 133 15.16 18.58 -7.31
C ASN A 133 15.24 17.97 -5.88
N ILE A 134 14.93 16.68 -5.75
CA ILE A 134 14.99 15.93 -4.49
C ILE A 134 16.21 14.99 -4.52
N GLU A 135 17.11 15.17 -3.56
CA GLU A 135 18.29 14.32 -3.39
C GLU A 135 17.97 13.08 -2.56
N ILE A 136 18.35 11.88 -3.04
CA ILE A 136 18.28 10.64 -2.25
C ILE A 136 19.66 10.33 -1.67
N VAL A 137 19.78 10.47 -0.35
CA VAL A 137 21.01 10.24 0.42
C VAL A 137 20.94 8.83 1.04
N MET A 138 21.94 7.99 0.76
CA MET A 138 22.03 6.62 1.27
C MET A 138 23.03 6.55 2.41
N ASP A 139 22.61 6.00 3.55
CA ASP A 139 23.46 5.67 4.72
C ASP A 139 23.23 4.19 5.09
N LEU A 140 23.82 3.33 4.27
CA LEU A 140 23.65 1.88 4.42
C LEU A 140 24.71 1.30 5.34
N SER A 141 24.31 0.31 6.17
CA SER A 141 25.25 -0.44 7.00
C SER A 141 26.31 -1.14 6.14
N GLU A 142 27.56 -1.19 6.61
CA GLU A 142 28.67 -1.87 5.90
C GLU A 142 28.35 -3.35 5.65
N GLU A 143 27.81 -4.03 6.67
CA GLU A 143 27.26 -5.37 6.55
C GLU A 143 25.81 -5.26 6.09
N SER A 144 25.49 -5.86 4.92
CA SER A 144 24.11 -5.88 4.41
C SER A 144 23.25 -6.82 5.24
N PRO A 145 22.17 -6.33 5.91
CA PRO A 145 21.26 -7.23 6.61
C PRO A 145 20.58 -8.19 5.63
N VAL A 146 20.55 -9.47 5.99
CA VAL A 146 19.77 -10.48 5.25
C VAL A 146 18.42 -10.63 5.92
N VAL A 147 17.36 -10.42 5.15
CA VAL A 147 15.97 -10.46 5.61
C VAL A 147 15.12 -11.37 4.73
N ASN A 148 14.14 -12.05 5.33
CA ASN A 148 13.21 -12.89 4.56
C ASN A 148 12.06 -12.02 4.06
N LEU A 149 11.98 -11.82 2.73
CA LEU A 149 10.92 -11.03 2.12
C LEU A 149 10.61 -11.48 0.68
N ASP A 150 9.40 -11.19 0.24
CA ASP A 150 9.02 -11.24 -1.17
C ASP A 150 9.52 -9.98 -1.84
N ASN A 151 10.52 -10.12 -2.71
CA ASN A 151 11.19 -8.97 -3.34
C ASN A 151 10.21 -8.08 -4.11
N SER A 152 9.30 -8.68 -4.87
CA SER A 152 8.35 -7.94 -5.70
C SER A 152 7.38 -7.09 -4.88
N LEU A 153 6.82 -7.67 -3.81
CA LEU A 153 5.92 -6.95 -2.92
C LEU A 153 6.67 -5.88 -2.12
N PHE A 154 7.89 -6.18 -1.69
CA PHE A 154 8.69 -5.25 -0.90
C PHE A 154 9.22 -4.07 -1.73
N GLU A 155 9.60 -4.30 -2.98
CA GLU A 155 9.93 -3.20 -3.93
C GLU A 155 8.74 -2.25 -4.10
N GLN A 156 7.52 -2.75 -4.23
CA GLN A 156 6.33 -1.91 -4.31
C GLN A 156 6.10 -1.11 -3.01
N VAL A 157 6.39 -1.70 -1.84
CA VAL A 157 6.36 -0.98 -0.55
C VAL A 157 7.35 0.18 -0.57
N LEU A 158 8.60 -0.06 -0.97
CA LEU A 158 9.64 0.98 -1.03
C LEU A 158 9.29 2.10 -2.01
N VAL A 159 8.81 1.75 -3.21
CA VAL A 159 8.36 2.73 -4.21
C VAL A 159 7.25 3.61 -3.64
N ASN A 160 6.26 3.02 -2.97
CA ASN A 160 5.16 3.77 -2.36
C ASN A 160 5.65 4.70 -1.23
N ILE A 161 6.60 4.24 -0.39
CA ILE A 161 7.17 5.08 0.69
C ILE A 161 7.96 6.24 0.09
N ILE A 162 8.86 5.99 -0.87
CA ILE A 162 9.69 7.03 -1.48
C ILE A 162 8.82 8.01 -2.28
N LYS A 163 7.79 7.53 -2.99
CA LYS A 163 6.81 8.37 -3.68
C LYS A 163 6.07 9.28 -2.69
N ASN A 164 5.61 8.73 -1.56
CA ASN A 164 4.94 9.52 -0.52
C ASN A 164 5.87 10.59 0.06
N ALA A 165 7.14 10.26 0.30
CA ALA A 165 8.17 11.19 0.76
C ALA A 165 8.40 12.31 -0.27
N ALA A 166 8.59 11.97 -1.55
CA ALA A 166 8.78 12.94 -2.62
C ALA A 166 7.57 13.87 -2.80
N GLU A 167 6.35 13.35 -2.65
CA GLU A 167 5.13 14.15 -2.70
C GLU A 167 4.93 15.03 -1.45
N SER A 168 5.47 14.61 -0.29
CA SER A 168 5.47 15.42 0.94
C SER A 168 6.43 16.59 0.85
N ILE A 169 7.58 16.40 0.22
CA ILE A 169 8.61 17.42 -0.03
C ILE A 169 8.11 18.41 -1.09
N ASP A 170 7.42 17.93 -2.12
CA ASP A 170 7.06 18.62 -3.35
C ASP A 170 8.28 18.94 -4.21
N ARG A 171 9.13 19.90 -3.82
CA ARG A 171 10.39 20.29 -4.48
C ARG A 171 11.48 20.67 -3.48
N ASP A 172 12.73 20.62 -3.94
CA ASP A 172 13.90 21.13 -3.22
C ASP A 172 14.08 20.53 -1.83
N GLY A 173 14.37 19.23 -1.76
CA GLY A 173 14.56 18.57 -0.46
C GLY A 173 15.37 17.30 -0.52
N LYS A 174 15.31 16.53 0.56
CA LYS A 174 16.11 15.31 0.71
C LYS A 174 15.29 14.15 1.25
N ILE A 175 15.61 12.96 0.73
CA ILE A 175 15.15 11.67 1.27
C ILE A 175 16.39 10.93 1.75
N TYR A 176 16.42 10.59 3.03
CA TYR A 176 17.50 9.81 3.65
C TYR A 176 17.05 8.37 3.75
N ILE A 177 17.86 7.43 3.30
CA ILE A 177 17.59 5.99 3.41
C ILE A 177 18.72 5.37 4.21
N ARG A 178 18.38 4.79 5.37
CA ARG A 178 19.34 4.18 6.29
C ARG A 178 18.97 2.73 6.57
N THR A 179 19.98 1.85 6.60
CA THR A 179 19.85 0.48 7.08
C THR A 179 20.70 0.25 8.31
N THR A 180 20.23 -0.59 9.24
CA THR A 180 20.99 -1.02 10.42
C THR A 180 20.87 -2.54 10.60
N VAL A 181 21.87 -3.17 11.23
CA VAL A 181 21.91 -4.62 11.46
C VAL A 181 21.33 -4.98 12.83
N ARG A 182 21.58 -4.16 13.85
CA ARG A 182 21.16 -4.44 15.24
C ARG A 182 20.56 -3.20 15.90
N PRO A 183 19.22 -3.12 15.98
CA PRO A 183 18.23 -4.01 15.37
C PRO A 183 18.24 -3.92 13.84
N THR A 184 17.81 -5.00 13.14
CA THR A 184 17.63 -4.95 11.69
C THR A 184 16.47 -4.01 11.37
N CYS A 185 16.81 -2.86 10.78
CA CYS A 185 15.85 -1.80 10.51
C CYS A 185 16.18 -1.08 9.20
N LEU A 186 15.15 -0.73 8.47
CA LEU A 186 15.19 0.22 7.37
C LEU A 186 14.45 1.49 7.79
N GLU A 187 15.12 2.63 7.68
CA GLU A 187 14.55 3.95 7.89
C GLU A 187 14.57 4.74 6.58
N ILE A 188 13.43 5.31 6.21
CA ILE A 188 13.30 6.28 5.11
C ILE A 188 12.77 7.56 5.73
N ALA A 189 13.57 8.63 5.66
CA ALA A 189 13.22 9.92 6.24
C ALA A 189 13.15 11.00 5.16
N ASP A 190 12.20 11.91 5.26
CA ASP A 190 12.00 13.01 4.32
C ASP A 190 11.97 14.38 5.02
N THR A 191 12.36 15.42 4.27
CA THR A 191 12.33 16.82 4.69
C THR A 191 11.03 17.53 4.32
N GLY A 192 9.95 16.76 4.11
CA GLY A 192 8.66 17.30 3.69
C GLY A 192 7.92 18.07 4.78
N LYS A 193 6.68 18.41 4.49
CA LYS A 193 5.81 19.24 5.35
C LYS A 193 5.48 18.63 6.73
N GLY A 194 5.83 17.37 6.95
CA GLY A 194 5.54 16.70 8.20
C GLY A 194 4.10 16.16 8.31
N ILE A 195 3.85 15.53 9.45
CA ILE A 195 2.55 14.92 9.82
C ILE A 195 2.20 15.42 11.22
N ASP A 196 1.02 16.01 11.37
CA ASP A 196 0.53 16.41 12.69
C ASP A 196 0.02 15.18 13.49
N LYS A 197 -0.11 15.35 14.81
CA LYS A 197 -0.50 14.26 15.72
C LYS A 197 -1.90 13.70 15.46
N GLU A 198 -2.82 14.52 14.98
CA GLU A 198 -4.18 14.06 14.67
C GLU A 198 -4.17 13.21 13.42
N THR A 199 -3.48 13.66 12.37
CA THR A 199 -3.26 12.92 11.12
C THR A 199 -2.53 11.61 11.37
N GLU A 200 -1.50 11.58 12.25
CA GLU A 200 -0.72 10.38 12.57
C GLU A 200 -1.60 9.19 12.97
N THR A 201 -2.67 9.44 13.75
CA THR A 201 -3.57 8.37 14.21
C THR A 201 -4.46 7.79 13.11
N LYS A 202 -4.64 8.52 12.00
CA LYS A 202 -5.55 8.17 10.90
C LYS A 202 -4.80 7.68 9.64
N LEU A 203 -3.47 7.77 9.59
CA LEU A 203 -2.65 7.51 8.41
C LEU A 203 -2.92 6.17 7.72
N PHE A 204 -3.15 5.13 8.50
CA PHE A 204 -3.41 3.77 8.02
C PHE A 204 -4.90 3.41 7.97
N SER A 205 -5.79 4.40 8.13
CA SER A 205 -7.23 4.20 7.96
C SER A 205 -7.58 4.14 6.47
N PRO A 206 -8.52 3.27 6.07
CA PRO A 206 -8.94 3.18 4.68
C PRO A 206 -9.42 4.52 4.12
N PHE A 207 -8.96 4.84 2.91
CA PHE A 207 -9.33 6.03 2.16
C PHE A 207 -8.94 7.37 2.79
N PHE A 208 -8.14 7.34 3.85
CA PHE A 208 -7.64 8.56 4.46
C PHE A 208 -6.47 9.14 3.65
N SER A 209 -6.60 10.39 3.25
CA SER A 209 -5.55 11.15 2.56
C SER A 209 -5.64 12.62 2.90
N THR A 210 -4.51 13.25 3.13
CA THR A 210 -4.39 14.70 3.28
C THR A 210 -4.12 15.42 1.95
N LYS A 211 -3.98 14.66 0.84
CA LYS A 211 -3.68 15.17 -0.50
C LYS A 211 -4.97 15.37 -1.28
N PRO A 212 -5.13 16.46 -2.06
CA PRO A 212 -6.35 16.73 -2.84
C PRO A 212 -6.72 15.59 -3.80
N ASN A 213 -5.72 14.96 -4.42
CA ASN A 213 -5.88 13.84 -5.35
C ASN A 213 -5.41 12.51 -4.75
N GLY A 214 -5.19 12.45 -3.43
CA GLY A 214 -4.71 11.27 -2.73
C GLY A 214 -5.84 10.26 -2.51
N GLN A 215 -5.67 9.05 -3.01
CA GLN A 215 -6.66 7.97 -2.91
C GLN A 215 -6.70 7.29 -1.53
N GLY A 216 -5.70 7.55 -0.66
CA GLY A 216 -5.59 6.93 0.66
C GLY A 216 -5.35 5.42 0.66
N ILE A 217 -4.87 4.87 -0.46
CA ILE A 217 -4.69 3.42 -0.65
C ILE A 217 -3.24 2.98 -0.45
N GLY A 218 -2.27 3.84 -0.77
CA GLY A 218 -0.84 3.50 -0.74
C GLY A 218 -0.34 3.07 0.64
N LEU A 219 -0.75 3.77 1.71
CA LEU A 219 -0.38 3.42 3.08
C LEU A 219 -1.05 2.13 3.56
N ILE A 220 -2.25 1.82 3.09
CA ILE A 220 -2.92 0.55 3.37
C ILE A 220 -2.16 -0.59 2.72
N PHE A 221 -1.76 -0.44 1.43
CA PHE A 221 -0.94 -1.43 0.74
C PHE A 221 0.35 -1.71 1.51
N ILE A 222 1.09 -0.66 1.90
CA ILE A 222 2.31 -0.78 2.70
C ILE A 222 2.03 -1.57 3.99
N ARG A 223 0.99 -1.19 4.74
CA ARG A 223 0.59 -1.85 5.99
C ARG A 223 0.33 -3.34 5.78
N GLU A 224 -0.51 -3.69 4.82
CA GLU A 224 -0.91 -5.08 4.58
C GLU A 224 0.29 -5.95 4.15
N VAL A 225 1.16 -5.44 3.27
CA VAL A 225 2.38 -6.15 2.87
C VAL A 225 3.32 -6.33 4.05
N LEU A 226 3.58 -5.29 4.85
CA LEU A 226 4.49 -5.37 5.99
C LEU A 226 3.96 -6.31 7.09
N LEU A 227 2.64 -6.32 7.36
CA LEU A 227 2.03 -7.26 8.29
C LEU A 227 2.18 -8.72 7.82
N LYS A 228 2.02 -8.98 6.52
CA LYS A 228 2.23 -10.32 5.94
C LYS A 228 3.69 -10.77 5.96
N HIS A 229 4.64 -9.86 6.13
CA HIS A 229 6.07 -10.13 6.30
C HIS A 229 6.50 -10.14 7.77
N ASP A 230 5.54 -10.12 8.72
CA ASP A 230 5.80 -10.06 10.17
C ASP A 230 6.68 -8.87 10.58
N CYS A 231 6.67 -7.78 9.79
CA CYS A 231 7.42 -6.58 10.07
C CYS A 231 6.66 -5.64 11.00
N ARG A 232 7.39 -5.03 11.95
CA ARG A 232 6.89 -3.87 12.68
C ARG A 232 7.27 -2.60 11.93
N PHE A 233 6.42 -1.59 11.97
CA PHE A 233 6.66 -0.32 11.28
C PHE A 233 6.06 0.87 12.03
N SER A 234 6.57 2.06 11.72
CA SER A 234 6.00 3.32 12.19
C SER A 234 6.23 4.42 11.17
N LEU A 235 5.32 5.40 11.13
CA LEU A 235 5.43 6.62 10.33
C LEU A 235 5.11 7.81 11.22
N ARG A 236 6.10 8.68 11.46
CA ARG A 236 5.97 9.82 12.38
C ARG A 236 6.86 10.99 11.95
N SER A 237 6.44 12.20 12.31
CA SER A 237 7.31 13.37 12.28
C SER A 237 7.98 13.59 13.62
N TYR A 238 9.23 14.03 13.57
CA TYR A 238 10.09 14.24 14.73
C TYR A 238 10.44 15.72 14.92
N ALA A 239 10.93 16.06 16.10
CA ALA A 239 11.26 17.45 16.47
C ALA A 239 12.41 18.06 15.63
N ASP A 240 13.20 17.24 14.95
CA ASP A 240 14.25 17.67 14.02
C ASP A 240 13.71 18.03 12.62
N GLY A 241 12.39 18.03 12.43
CA GLY A 241 11.72 18.39 11.20
C GLY A 241 11.64 17.27 10.17
N LEU A 242 12.15 16.08 10.48
CA LEU A 242 12.10 14.94 9.55
C LEU A 242 10.88 14.05 9.83
N THR A 243 10.22 13.61 8.76
CA THR A 243 9.24 12.54 8.82
C THR A 243 9.93 11.23 8.51
N ARG A 244 9.77 10.24 9.39
CA ARG A 244 10.45 8.93 9.27
C ARG A 244 9.47 7.79 9.14
N PHE A 245 9.65 7.01 8.09
CA PHE A 245 9.07 5.67 7.97
C PHE A 245 10.13 4.66 8.41
N LYS A 246 9.84 3.88 9.45
CA LYS A 246 10.74 2.84 9.97
C LYS A 246 10.11 1.47 9.81
N ILE A 247 10.91 0.48 9.38
CA ILE A 247 10.52 -0.92 9.24
C ILE A 247 11.53 -1.75 10.02
N TRP A 248 11.04 -2.53 10.99
CA TRP A 248 11.85 -3.48 11.75
C TRP A 248 11.54 -4.89 11.28
N PHE A 249 12.58 -5.61 10.93
CA PHE A 249 12.50 -7.00 10.51
C PHE A 249 12.70 -7.92 11.71
N CYS A 250 11.95 -9.03 11.76
CA CYS A 250 12.06 -10.04 12.81
C CYS A 250 13.08 -11.13 12.46
#